data_fd7142c026c8043ee08fb2d700366410
#
_entry.id   fd7142c026c8043ee08fb2d700366410
#
_cell.length_a   1.000
_cell.length_b   1.000
_cell.length_c   1.000
_cell.angle_alpha   90.00
_cell.angle_beta   90.00
_cell.angle_gamma   90.00
#
_symmetry.space_group_name_H-M   'P 1'
#
loop_
_entity.id
_entity.type
_entity.pdbx_description
1 polymer ?
#
loop_
_entity_poly.entity_id
_entity_poly.type
_entity_poly.pdbx_seq_one_letter_code
_entity_poly.pdbx_strand_id
1 'polypeptide(L)'
;MMQPELLAQDAAKVAHDQWSFDQTTAIAPDDGYVTQVTVQPGTMASIGPVMVMVNERNTALLKVTVMQNYVNVIKPGEEAEVAVPALPGKILHAKVVSIERATGSGALYPEGRLKSSYEPTPPDRMFAILHLNEDIKGVVLPVGSSGWIAVRGEDWKDVFIIRQVMMRWYTWSNYVFTGY
;
A
#
# COMPACT_ATOMS: atom_id res chain seq x y z
N MET A 1 -34.68 -26.37 41.57
CA MET A 1 -33.26 -26.47 41.17
C MET A 1 -33.17 -26.03 39.73
N MET A 2 -32.51 -24.88 39.47
CA MET A 2 -32.23 -24.44 38.10
C MET A 2 -31.21 -25.41 37.48
N GLN A 3 -31.52 -25.92 36.29
CA GLN A 3 -30.66 -26.85 35.61
C GLN A 3 -29.38 -26.13 35.18
N PRO A 4 -28.18 -26.68 35.45
CA PRO A 4 -26.90 -26.01 35.12
C PRO A 4 -26.72 -25.71 33.61
N GLU A 5 -27.42 -26.45 32.74
CA GLU A 5 -27.44 -26.21 31.31
C GLU A 5 -28.13 -24.91 30.91
N LEU A 6 -29.24 -24.54 31.58
CA LEU A 6 -29.92 -23.26 31.36
C LEU A 6 -29.05 -22.06 31.75
N LEU A 7 -28.34 -22.16 32.87
CA LEU A 7 -27.44 -21.13 33.32
C LEU A 7 -26.26 -20.94 32.33
N ALA A 8 -25.76 -22.03 31.76
CA ALA A 8 -24.70 -21.97 30.76
C ALA A 8 -25.17 -21.34 29.43
N GLN A 9 -26.40 -21.66 29.00
CA GLN A 9 -27.01 -21.05 27.82
C GLN A 9 -27.28 -19.55 28.01
N ASP A 10 -27.80 -19.15 29.16
CA ASP A 10 -28.03 -17.75 29.45
C ASP A 10 -26.74 -16.96 29.55
N ALA A 11 -25.69 -17.53 30.15
CA ALA A 11 -24.38 -16.91 30.19
C ALA A 11 -23.78 -16.74 28.78
N ALA A 12 -23.89 -17.77 27.90
CA ALA A 12 -23.44 -17.68 26.52
C ALA A 12 -24.18 -16.61 25.72
N LYS A 13 -25.49 -16.49 25.94
CA LYS A 13 -26.34 -15.45 25.32
C LYS A 13 -25.93 -14.06 25.75
N VAL A 14 -25.72 -13.84 27.05
CA VAL A 14 -25.26 -12.56 27.60
C VAL A 14 -23.89 -12.19 27.01
N ALA A 15 -22.97 -13.16 26.93
CA ALA A 15 -21.65 -12.93 26.34
C ALA A 15 -21.73 -12.55 24.85
N HIS A 16 -22.63 -13.20 24.08
CA HIS A 16 -22.88 -12.87 22.68
C HIS A 16 -23.49 -11.46 22.53
N ASP A 17 -24.47 -11.14 23.35
CA ASP A 17 -25.15 -9.83 23.28
C ASP A 17 -24.17 -8.71 23.71
N GLN A 18 -23.33 -8.96 24.71
CA GLN A 18 -22.24 -8.05 25.11
C GLN A 18 -21.26 -7.82 23.95
N TRP A 19 -20.80 -8.90 23.33
CA TRP A 19 -19.90 -8.82 22.18
C TRP A 19 -20.53 -8.02 21.03
N SER A 20 -21.82 -8.26 20.74
CA SER A 20 -22.55 -7.54 19.70
C SER A 20 -22.67 -6.05 20.03
N PHE A 21 -22.88 -5.71 21.30
CA PHE A 21 -22.92 -4.32 21.75
C PHE A 21 -21.56 -3.65 21.63
N ASP A 22 -20.47 -4.32 22.00
CA ASP A 22 -19.10 -3.79 21.89
C ASP A 22 -18.73 -3.51 20.41
N GLN A 23 -19.25 -4.31 19.46
CA GLN A 23 -19.05 -4.09 18.02
C GLN A 23 -19.82 -2.88 17.46
N THR A 24 -20.74 -2.29 18.22
CA THR A 24 -21.44 -1.05 17.78
C THR A 24 -20.53 0.18 17.84
N THR A 25 -19.42 0.09 18.57
CA THR A 25 -18.44 1.18 18.70
C THR A 25 -17.18 0.83 17.92
N ALA A 26 -16.94 1.52 16.81
CA ALA A 26 -15.72 1.36 16.04
C ALA A 26 -14.61 2.26 16.61
N ILE A 27 -13.54 1.64 17.11
CA ILE A 27 -12.36 2.34 17.63
C ILE A 27 -11.28 2.31 16.56
N ALA A 28 -10.62 3.46 16.33
CA ALA A 28 -9.49 3.54 15.41
C ALA A 28 -8.34 2.66 15.93
N PRO A 29 -7.81 1.73 15.12
CA PRO A 29 -6.74 0.82 15.55
C PRO A 29 -5.39 1.51 15.70
N ASP A 30 -5.19 2.66 15.07
CA ASP A 30 -3.93 3.41 15.05
C ASP A 30 -4.20 4.87 14.70
N ASP A 31 -3.15 5.71 14.77
CA ASP A 31 -3.20 7.10 14.33
C ASP A 31 -3.28 7.19 12.79
N GLY A 32 -4.11 8.09 12.28
CA GLY A 32 -4.29 8.25 10.84
C GLY A 32 -5.39 9.22 10.47
N TYR A 33 -5.66 9.32 9.17
CA TYR A 33 -6.66 10.21 8.61
C TYR A 33 -7.86 9.42 8.09
N VAL A 34 -9.07 9.87 8.43
CA VAL A 34 -10.31 9.38 7.81
C VAL A 34 -10.45 10.03 6.44
N THR A 35 -10.41 9.22 5.38
CA THR A 35 -10.50 9.69 4.00
C THR A 35 -11.93 9.66 3.47
N GLN A 36 -12.72 8.71 3.94
CA GLN A 36 -14.09 8.55 3.49
C GLN A 36 -14.98 8.01 4.62
N VAL A 37 -16.15 8.61 4.79
CA VAL A 37 -17.24 8.11 5.64
C VAL A 37 -18.39 7.74 4.73
N THR A 38 -18.82 6.48 4.75
CA THR A 38 -19.87 5.95 3.86
C THR A 38 -21.26 5.97 4.51
N VAL A 39 -21.32 6.10 5.83
CA VAL A 39 -22.58 6.15 6.57
C VAL A 39 -22.85 7.55 7.12
N GLN A 40 -24.12 7.95 7.07
CA GLN A 40 -24.59 9.20 7.67
C GLN A 40 -25.42 8.92 8.92
N PRO A 41 -25.48 9.85 9.88
CA PRO A 41 -26.38 9.71 11.02
C PRO A 41 -27.82 9.45 10.58
N GLY A 42 -28.46 8.43 11.15
CA GLY A 42 -29.82 8.01 10.80
C GLY A 42 -29.91 6.96 9.69
N THR A 43 -28.80 6.60 9.04
CA THR A 43 -28.77 5.47 8.11
C THR A 43 -28.47 4.16 8.83
N MET A 44 -29.09 3.08 8.35
CA MET A 44 -28.79 1.75 8.86
C MET A 44 -27.39 1.32 8.41
N ALA A 45 -26.50 1.05 9.36
CA ALA A 45 -25.20 0.45 9.06
C ALA A 45 -25.44 -0.99 8.59
N SER A 46 -25.25 -1.22 7.29
CA SER A 46 -25.33 -2.53 6.65
C SER A 46 -23.98 -3.23 6.66
N ILE A 47 -23.94 -4.47 6.19
CA ILE A 47 -22.71 -5.22 5.99
C ILE A 47 -21.85 -4.50 4.94
N GLY A 48 -20.86 -3.76 5.37
CA GLY A 48 -19.96 -3.02 4.48
C GLY A 48 -19.02 -2.08 5.23
N PRO A 49 -18.07 -1.47 4.55
CA PRO A 49 -17.14 -0.52 5.17
C PRO A 49 -17.91 0.74 5.61
N VAL A 50 -17.83 1.07 6.89
CA VAL A 50 -18.43 2.26 7.49
C VAL A 50 -17.60 3.51 7.23
N MET A 51 -16.27 3.35 7.28
CA MET A 51 -15.30 4.40 6.98
C MET A 51 -14.00 3.80 6.41
N VAL A 52 -13.28 4.61 5.70
CA VAL A 52 -11.94 4.30 5.21
C VAL A 52 -10.95 5.22 5.91
N MET A 53 -9.97 4.61 6.55
CA MET A 53 -8.91 5.30 7.28
C MET A 53 -7.56 4.96 6.66
N VAL A 54 -6.71 5.96 6.52
CA VAL A 54 -5.31 5.81 6.09
C VAL A 54 -4.41 5.93 7.31
N ASN A 55 -3.66 4.87 7.57
CA ASN A 55 -2.69 4.84 8.65
C ASN A 55 -1.42 5.58 8.21
N GLU A 56 -0.99 6.53 9.02
CA GLU A 56 0.18 7.37 8.75
C GLU A 56 1.50 6.58 8.87
N ARG A 57 1.54 5.52 9.67
CA ARG A 57 2.74 4.70 9.89
C ARG A 57 3.16 3.84 8.69
N ASN A 58 2.24 3.56 7.76
CA ASN A 58 2.52 2.73 6.58
C ASN A 58 2.99 3.49 5.34
N THR A 59 3.30 4.77 5.46
CA THR A 59 3.80 5.61 4.34
C THR A 59 5.19 5.22 3.84
N ALA A 60 5.89 4.36 4.56
CA ALA A 60 7.23 3.89 4.19
C ALA A 60 7.24 2.78 3.12
N LEU A 61 6.09 2.18 2.80
CA LEU A 61 6.01 1.11 1.82
C LEU A 61 5.57 1.63 0.45
N LEU A 62 6.37 1.32 -0.56
CA LEU A 62 6.10 1.66 -1.96
C LEU A 62 5.81 0.38 -2.74
N LYS A 63 4.67 0.33 -3.43
CA LYS A 63 4.36 -0.74 -4.38
C LYS A 63 4.70 -0.26 -5.78
N VAL A 64 5.66 -0.93 -6.41
CA VAL A 64 6.23 -0.56 -7.70
C VAL A 64 5.86 -1.57 -8.76
N THR A 65 5.47 -1.08 -9.92
CA THR A 65 5.23 -1.92 -11.08
C THR A 65 6.50 -2.09 -11.89
N VAL A 66 6.94 -3.33 -12.07
CA VAL A 66 8.16 -3.71 -12.78
C VAL A 66 7.83 -4.60 -13.97
N MET A 67 8.50 -4.40 -15.09
CA MET A 67 8.35 -5.28 -16.26
C MET A 67 8.97 -6.65 -15.96
N GLN A 68 8.37 -7.72 -16.49
CA GLN A 68 8.81 -9.10 -16.21
C GLN A 68 10.26 -9.40 -16.62
N ASN A 69 10.82 -8.68 -17.61
CA ASN A 69 12.21 -8.84 -18.02
C ASN A 69 13.23 -8.46 -16.93
N TYR A 70 12.79 -7.70 -15.91
CA TYR A 70 13.64 -7.32 -14.79
C TYR A 70 13.53 -8.25 -13.56
N VAL A 71 12.71 -9.31 -13.63
CA VAL A 71 12.46 -10.21 -12.48
C VAL A 71 13.73 -10.88 -11.97
N ASN A 72 14.63 -11.21 -12.87
CA ASN A 72 15.91 -11.86 -12.51
C ASN A 72 17.04 -10.87 -12.21
N VAL A 73 16.81 -9.59 -12.54
CA VAL A 73 17.82 -8.51 -12.37
C VAL A 73 17.64 -7.84 -11.01
N ILE A 74 16.41 -7.60 -10.60
CA ILE A 74 16.12 -6.95 -9.32
C ILE A 74 16.09 -8.02 -8.21
N LYS A 75 16.87 -7.80 -7.15
CA LYS A 75 16.94 -8.72 -6.02
C LYS A 75 16.48 -8.02 -4.73
N PRO A 76 15.87 -8.76 -3.79
CA PRO A 76 15.62 -8.22 -2.44
C PRO A 76 16.93 -7.73 -1.80
N GLY A 77 16.87 -6.60 -1.16
CA GLY A 77 18.03 -5.98 -0.51
C GLY A 77 18.74 -4.92 -1.35
N GLU A 78 18.45 -4.79 -2.64
CA GLU A 78 19.04 -3.76 -3.49
C GLU A 78 18.52 -2.36 -3.15
N GLU A 79 19.39 -1.37 -3.35
CA GLU A 79 19.05 0.04 -3.16
C GLU A 79 18.31 0.60 -4.38
N ALA A 80 17.41 1.52 -4.11
CA ALA A 80 16.64 2.20 -5.14
C ALA A 80 16.54 3.70 -4.85
N GLU A 81 16.55 4.51 -5.90
CA GLU A 81 16.23 5.93 -5.85
C GLU A 81 14.79 6.15 -6.33
N VAL A 82 14.06 6.98 -5.62
CA VAL A 82 12.64 7.26 -5.86
C VAL A 82 12.44 8.75 -6.05
N ALA A 83 11.84 9.12 -7.17
CA ALA A 83 11.44 10.49 -7.47
C ALA A 83 9.92 10.57 -7.53
N VAL A 84 9.33 11.39 -6.66
CA VAL A 84 7.89 11.59 -6.58
C VAL A 84 7.56 13.04 -6.95
N PRO A 85 6.60 13.29 -7.84
CA PRO A 85 6.19 14.66 -8.20
C PRO A 85 5.73 15.50 -7.00
N ALA A 86 5.17 14.86 -5.96
CA ALA A 86 4.78 15.52 -4.72
C ALA A 86 5.97 16.13 -3.95
N LEU A 87 7.22 15.74 -4.29
CA LEU A 87 8.45 16.25 -3.70
C LEU A 87 9.41 16.71 -4.81
N PRO A 88 9.11 17.81 -5.49
CA PRO A 88 9.95 18.29 -6.58
C PRO A 88 11.36 18.63 -6.09
N GLY A 89 12.38 18.23 -6.85
CA GLY A 89 13.78 18.46 -6.50
C GLY A 89 14.37 17.50 -5.45
N LYS A 90 13.56 16.62 -4.83
CA LYS A 90 13.99 15.68 -3.81
C LYS A 90 13.99 14.25 -4.35
N ILE A 91 15.10 13.53 -4.10
CA ILE A 91 15.23 12.11 -4.39
C ILE A 91 15.20 11.39 -3.05
N LEU A 92 14.36 10.39 -2.92
CA LEU A 92 14.24 9.54 -1.75
C LEU A 92 15.00 8.23 -2.00
N HIS A 93 15.57 7.67 -0.95
CA HIS A 93 16.25 6.38 -1.00
C HIS A 93 15.35 5.29 -0.44
N ALA A 94 15.30 4.18 -1.14
CA ALA A 94 14.50 3.03 -0.76
C ALA A 94 15.30 1.74 -0.90
N LYS A 95 14.81 0.68 -0.27
CA LYS A 95 15.38 -0.66 -0.38
C LYS A 95 14.33 -1.64 -0.84
N VAL A 96 14.69 -2.53 -1.76
CA VAL A 96 13.80 -3.60 -2.22
C VAL A 96 13.59 -4.61 -1.10
N VAL A 97 12.34 -4.79 -0.67
CA VAL A 97 11.96 -5.75 0.36
C VAL A 97 11.62 -7.10 -0.26
N SER A 98 10.75 -7.07 -1.26
CA SER A 98 10.29 -8.29 -1.92
C SER A 98 9.84 -8.01 -3.35
N ILE A 99 9.81 -9.06 -4.16
CA ILE A 99 9.30 -9.04 -5.53
C ILE A 99 8.23 -10.11 -5.63
N GLU A 100 7.04 -9.73 -6.07
CA GLU A 100 5.99 -10.66 -6.44
C GLU A 100 6.42 -11.44 -7.70
N ARG A 101 6.47 -12.77 -7.60
CA ARG A 101 6.85 -13.63 -8.73
C ARG A 101 5.67 -13.99 -9.64
N ALA A 102 4.53 -13.34 -9.46
CA ALA A 102 3.36 -13.50 -10.30
C ALA A 102 3.16 -12.23 -11.13
N THR A 103 2.96 -12.38 -12.43
CA THR A 103 2.50 -11.29 -13.29
C THR A 103 1.04 -11.00 -13.00
N GLY A 104 0.56 -9.82 -13.39
CA GLY A 104 -0.85 -9.47 -13.23
C GLY A 104 -1.82 -10.50 -13.80
N SER A 105 -1.42 -11.22 -14.87
CA SER A 105 -2.21 -12.30 -15.46
C SER A 105 -2.15 -13.63 -14.70
N GLY A 106 -1.14 -13.84 -13.87
CA GLY A 106 -0.94 -15.04 -13.04
C GLY A 106 -1.26 -14.83 -11.56
N ALA A 107 -1.64 -13.63 -11.17
CA ALA A 107 -2.01 -13.35 -9.79
C ALA A 107 -3.37 -13.97 -9.45
N LEU A 108 -3.41 -14.74 -8.38
CA LEU A 108 -4.66 -15.25 -7.81
C LEU A 108 -5.29 -14.18 -6.91
N TYR A 109 -6.61 -14.01 -7.02
CA TYR A 109 -7.33 -13.24 -6.02
C TYR A 109 -7.33 -13.96 -4.66
N PRO A 110 -7.51 -13.23 -3.55
CA PRO A 110 -7.64 -13.85 -2.22
C PRO A 110 -8.72 -14.95 -2.15
N GLU A 111 -9.70 -14.90 -3.05
CA GLU A 111 -10.78 -15.87 -3.21
C GLU A 111 -10.38 -17.12 -4.02
N GLY A 112 -9.11 -17.27 -4.38
CA GLY A 112 -8.60 -18.39 -5.18
C GLY A 112 -8.98 -18.35 -6.67
N ARG A 113 -9.52 -17.24 -7.15
CA ARG A 113 -9.99 -17.05 -8.52
C ARG A 113 -8.89 -16.41 -9.39
N LEU A 114 -8.69 -16.90 -10.59
CA LEU A 114 -7.83 -16.27 -11.58
C LEU A 114 -8.47 -14.96 -12.08
N LYS A 115 -7.64 -13.99 -12.34
CA LYS A 115 -8.06 -12.71 -12.93
C LYS A 115 -8.66 -12.95 -14.31
N SER A 116 -9.82 -12.34 -14.57
CA SER A 116 -10.46 -12.43 -15.87
C SER A 116 -9.64 -11.68 -16.93
N SER A 117 -9.60 -12.19 -18.16
CA SER A 117 -8.95 -11.55 -19.29
C SER A 117 -9.56 -10.17 -19.66
N TYR A 118 -10.75 -9.89 -19.14
CA TYR A 118 -11.42 -8.60 -19.33
C TYR A 118 -11.02 -7.51 -18.34
N GLU A 119 -10.32 -7.86 -17.26
CA GLU A 119 -9.82 -6.84 -16.35
C GLU A 119 -8.55 -6.21 -16.92
N PRO A 120 -8.47 -4.87 -17.03
CA PRO A 120 -7.31 -4.18 -17.59
C PRO A 120 -6.12 -4.27 -16.61
N THR A 121 -5.45 -5.40 -16.63
CA THR A 121 -4.16 -5.53 -15.98
C THR A 121 -3.11 -5.41 -17.05
N PRO A 122 -2.13 -4.53 -16.90
CA PRO A 122 -1.04 -4.49 -17.87
C PRO A 122 -0.42 -5.88 -17.92
N PRO A 123 -0.47 -6.56 -19.10
CA PRO A 123 0.24 -7.80 -19.25
C PRO A 123 1.72 -7.55 -18.97
N ASP A 124 2.43 -8.57 -18.53
CA ASP A 124 3.89 -8.54 -18.35
C ASP A 124 4.44 -7.67 -17.21
N ARG A 125 3.61 -7.22 -16.26
CA ARG A 125 4.06 -6.45 -15.12
C ARG A 125 3.92 -7.24 -13.82
N MET A 126 4.93 -7.09 -12.97
CA MET A 126 4.97 -7.62 -11.61
C MET A 126 5.01 -6.48 -10.60
N PHE A 127 4.84 -6.81 -9.36
CA PHE A 127 4.98 -5.83 -8.28
C PHE A 127 6.23 -6.09 -7.46
N ALA A 128 6.96 -5.03 -7.16
CA ALA A 128 8.00 -5.03 -6.15
C ALA A 128 7.56 -4.14 -4.98
N ILE A 129 7.89 -4.57 -3.78
CA ILE A 129 7.65 -3.81 -2.55
C ILE A 129 8.99 -3.25 -2.10
N LEU A 130 9.04 -1.93 -1.96
CA LEU A 130 10.21 -1.22 -1.47
C LEU A 130 9.87 -0.55 -0.15
N HIS A 131 10.86 -0.43 0.71
CA HIS A 131 10.77 0.32 1.96
C HIS A 131 11.62 1.58 1.83
N LEU A 132 11.05 2.73 2.16
CA LEU A 132 11.80 3.99 2.22
C LEU A 132 12.74 3.96 3.42
N ASN A 133 14.00 4.30 3.19
CA ASN A 133 15.02 4.38 4.24
C ASN A 133 14.95 5.70 5.02
N GLU A 134 14.34 6.71 4.44
CA GLU A 134 14.23 8.05 5.01
C GLU A 134 12.90 8.20 5.76
N ASP A 135 12.99 8.73 6.97
CA ASP A 135 11.82 9.16 7.73
C ASP A 135 11.32 10.50 7.12
N ILE A 136 10.20 10.43 6.42
CA ILE A 136 9.61 11.60 5.74
C ILE A 136 8.80 12.42 6.75
N LYS A 137 9.42 12.77 7.89
CA LYS A 137 8.75 13.60 8.91
C LYS A 137 8.37 14.97 8.34
N GLY A 138 7.11 15.30 8.45
CA GLY A 138 6.57 16.59 8.03
C GLY A 138 6.28 16.74 6.54
N VAL A 139 6.38 15.66 5.76
CA VAL A 139 5.97 15.64 4.36
C VAL A 139 4.81 14.68 4.19
N VAL A 140 3.68 15.20 3.75
CA VAL A 140 2.51 14.39 3.43
C VAL A 140 2.66 13.86 2.00
N LEU A 141 2.91 12.56 1.87
CA LEU A 141 2.77 11.87 0.58
C LEU A 141 1.35 11.31 0.51
N PRO A 142 0.50 11.84 -0.38
CA PRO A 142 -0.84 11.30 -0.54
C PRO A 142 -0.79 9.82 -0.93
N VAL A 143 -1.63 9.00 -0.31
CA VAL A 143 -1.77 7.59 -0.71
C VAL A 143 -2.23 7.51 -2.16
N GLY A 144 -1.55 6.67 -2.95
CA GLY A 144 -1.77 6.60 -4.40
C GLY A 144 -0.88 7.55 -5.22
N SER A 145 0.05 8.27 -4.58
CA SER A 145 1.07 9.04 -5.30
C SER A 145 1.86 8.12 -6.22
N SER A 146 2.07 8.55 -7.46
CA SER A 146 2.91 7.87 -8.44
C SER A 146 4.29 8.51 -8.53
N GLY A 147 5.28 7.76 -8.98
CA GLY A 147 6.63 8.27 -9.13
C GLY A 147 7.51 7.37 -10.00
N TRP A 148 8.74 7.79 -10.19
CA TRP A 148 9.74 7.05 -10.92
C TRP A 148 10.74 6.42 -9.96
N ILE A 149 11.17 5.20 -10.28
CA ILE A 149 12.09 4.45 -9.45
C ILE A 149 13.24 3.92 -10.31
N ALA A 150 14.46 4.10 -9.80
CA ALA A 150 15.65 3.51 -10.36
C ALA A 150 16.25 2.54 -9.34
N VAL A 151 16.23 1.25 -9.63
CA VAL A 151 16.85 0.21 -8.80
C VAL A 151 18.30 0.00 -9.23
N ARG A 152 19.21 -0.09 -8.26
CA ARG A 152 20.62 -0.34 -8.46
C ARG A 152 20.92 -1.84 -8.45
N GLY A 153 20.93 -2.45 -9.65
CA GLY A 153 21.37 -3.84 -9.79
C GLY A 153 22.90 -3.96 -9.79
N GLU A 154 23.45 -5.04 -9.24
CA GLU A 154 24.88 -5.29 -9.15
C GLU A 154 25.57 -5.35 -10.51
N ASP A 155 24.90 -5.89 -11.53
CA ASP A 155 25.45 -6.13 -12.87
C ASP A 155 25.40 -4.90 -13.80
N TRP A 156 24.78 -3.78 -13.36
CA TRP A 156 24.46 -2.63 -14.21
C TRP A 156 24.96 -1.29 -13.65
N LYS A 157 26.11 -1.29 -13.01
CA LYS A 157 26.67 -0.09 -12.34
C LYS A 157 26.83 1.11 -13.28
N ASP A 158 27.27 0.88 -14.51
CA ASP A 158 27.49 1.97 -15.48
C ASP A 158 26.15 2.57 -16.00
N VAL A 159 25.15 1.73 -16.20
CA VAL A 159 23.80 2.16 -16.62
C VAL A 159 23.09 2.89 -15.48
N PHE A 160 23.40 2.56 -14.23
CA PHE A 160 22.82 3.22 -13.07
C PHE A 160 23.16 4.70 -13.01
N ILE A 161 24.39 5.08 -13.37
CA ILE A 161 24.81 6.49 -13.42
C ILE A 161 23.94 7.30 -14.39
N ILE A 162 23.65 6.75 -15.57
CA ILE A 162 22.78 7.41 -16.56
C ILE A 162 21.37 7.56 -15.98
N ARG A 163 20.84 6.53 -15.32
CA ARG A 163 19.52 6.60 -14.67
C ARG A 163 19.47 7.62 -13.54
N GLN A 164 20.53 7.74 -12.74
CA GLN A 164 20.63 8.78 -11.70
C GLN A 164 20.58 10.18 -12.30
N VAL A 165 21.28 10.43 -13.40
CA VAL A 165 21.23 11.72 -14.09
C VAL A 165 19.83 11.99 -14.62
N MET A 166 19.17 11.00 -15.22
CA MET A 166 17.78 11.13 -15.69
C MET A 166 16.80 11.41 -14.56
N MET A 167 16.95 10.74 -13.42
CA MET A 167 16.10 10.96 -12.24
C MET A 167 16.26 12.37 -11.69
N ARG A 168 17.49 12.87 -11.61
CA ARG A 168 17.78 14.25 -11.18
C ARG A 168 17.23 15.26 -12.17
N TRP A 169 17.39 15.01 -13.47
CA TRP A 169 16.78 15.83 -14.51
C TRP A 169 15.25 15.88 -14.36
N TYR A 170 14.60 14.73 -14.15
CA TYR A 170 13.17 14.65 -13.98
C TYR A 170 12.69 15.42 -12.73
N THR A 171 13.34 15.24 -11.58
CA THR A 171 12.98 15.99 -10.36
C THR A 171 13.21 17.49 -10.52
N TRP A 172 14.27 17.87 -11.18
CA TRP A 172 14.57 19.27 -11.45
C TRP A 172 13.58 19.89 -12.46
N SER A 173 13.24 19.19 -13.51
CA SER A 173 12.23 19.65 -14.47
C SER A 173 10.86 19.83 -13.80
N ASN A 174 10.46 18.89 -12.94
CA ASN A 174 9.23 19.08 -12.15
C ASN A 174 9.29 20.30 -11.24
N TYR A 175 10.44 20.57 -10.63
CA TYR A 175 10.62 21.78 -9.81
C TYR A 175 10.47 23.07 -10.62
N VAL A 176 11.04 23.12 -11.83
CA VAL A 176 11.03 24.32 -12.68
C VAL A 176 9.67 24.53 -13.35
N PHE A 177 9.01 23.45 -13.80
CA PHE A 177 7.78 23.54 -14.60
C PHE A 177 6.50 23.39 -13.78
N THR A 178 6.54 22.83 -12.58
CA THR A 178 5.37 22.70 -11.69
C THR A 178 5.46 23.59 -10.45
N GLY A 179 6.48 24.42 -10.36
CA GLY A 179 6.70 25.35 -9.24
C GLY A 179 5.68 26.50 -9.23
N TYR A 180 4.44 26.19 -8.86
CA TYR A 180 3.43 27.14 -8.37
C TYR A 180 2.84 26.60 -7.09
#